data_69fe2c6b7b8dea3ccd6914eb115736d8
#
_entry.id   69fe2c6b7b8dea3ccd6914eb115736d8
#
_cell.length_a   1.000
_cell.length_b   1.000
_cell.length_c   1.000
_cell.angle_alpha   90.00
_cell.angle_beta   90.00
_cell.angle_gamma   90.00
#
_symmetry.space_group_name_H-M   'P 1'
#
loop_
_entity.id
_entity.type
_entity.pdbx_description
1 polymer ?
#
loop_
_entity_poly.entity_id
_entity_poly.type
_entity_poly.pdbx_seq_one_letter_code
_entity_poly.pdbx_strand_id
1 'polypeptide(L)'
;MLLLTIGVLIFSCKKKYDEPPPQVIPSGNPITIAALKSLYIGQDTTFTQDLNLYCTVIADETSGNFYKESYVRDATGAIRLRLLASGGLYVGDSIRINLKGAKLTQYQGVLQLDSINVDKMVAKQKTGLNPSPITLNITQIDTNYLSQLIKLNNVEFICADKNQYFADAINQQSINRTIKDCNGNQILVRTSGYANFANQKTPTGNGSLIAIVGKYGGQYQLYIRNYNEVQMNGNGCSIAPTLSETFSSITTPNVPISLTGWINTNSNNVILWKSDNVFVGGNMTAKASLFGASTNGSQDTLWLISPPIQATGTNQTLSFSVGVNFYDSGHPNLLSVMISTNYDECSSSTTWTTVPGFTIPSGNTTGMTSAGTVNLTPLLPPGYTGTFRIAFKHFGKKGTYDSNVYIDNITIN
;
A
#
# COMPACT_ATOMS: atom_id res chain seq x y z
N MET A 1 -92.07 -25.33 9.60
CA MET A 1 -90.83 -24.90 10.29
C MET A 1 -89.95 -24.21 9.24
N LEU A 2 -89.99 -22.89 9.19
CA LEU A 2 -89.46 -22.04 8.14
C LEU A 2 -88.12 -21.50 8.68
N LEU A 3 -86.97 -21.91 8.13
CA LEU A 3 -85.61 -21.43 8.53
C LEU A 3 -85.36 -20.10 7.73
N LEU A 4 -85.29 -19.02 8.48
CA LEU A 4 -84.91 -17.71 7.95
C LEU A 4 -83.34 -17.59 8.04
N THR A 5 -82.65 -17.64 6.90
CA THR A 5 -81.19 -17.39 6.80
C THR A 5 -80.97 -15.90 6.68
N ILE A 6 -80.44 -15.26 7.71
CA ILE A 6 -79.98 -13.86 7.70
C ILE A 6 -78.57 -13.84 7.07
N GLY A 7 -78.48 -13.30 5.86
CA GLY A 7 -77.24 -12.99 5.20
C GLY A 7 -76.59 -11.72 5.77
N VAL A 8 -75.40 -11.87 6.43
CA VAL A 8 -74.61 -10.72 6.88
C VAL A 8 -73.79 -10.19 5.71
N LEU A 9 -74.18 -9.04 5.18
CA LEU A 9 -73.35 -8.31 4.20
C LEU A 9 -72.16 -7.61 4.90
N ILE A 10 -70.96 -8.15 4.77
CA ILE A 10 -69.73 -7.52 5.24
C ILE A 10 -69.32 -6.44 4.21
N PHE A 11 -69.61 -5.18 4.50
CA PHE A 11 -69.03 -4.05 3.78
C PHE A 11 -67.57 -3.88 4.21
N SER A 12 -66.61 -4.42 3.44
CA SER A 12 -65.18 -4.12 3.58
C SER A 12 -64.93 -2.71 3.03
N CYS A 13 -64.84 -1.71 3.91
CA CYS A 13 -64.31 -0.40 3.55
C CYS A 13 -62.81 -0.58 3.20
N LYS A 14 -62.50 -0.66 1.92
CA LYS A 14 -61.09 -0.48 1.46
C LYS A 14 -60.72 0.99 1.73
N LYS A 15 -59.93 1.28 2.76
CA LYS A 15 -59.27 2.57 2.88
C LYS A 15 -58.38 2.73 1.62
N LYS A 16 -58.79 3.62 0.71
CA LYS A 16 -57.89 4.18 -0.29
C LYS A 16 -56.89 5.04 0.50
N TYR A 17 -55.68 4.57 0.64
CA TYR A 17 -54.58 5.45 0.99
C TYR A 17 -54.29 6.25 -0.29
N ASP A 18 -54.48 7.57 -0.22
CA ASP A 18 -53.97 8.44 -1.27
C ASP A 18 -52.47 8.29 -1.29
N GLU A 19 -51.95 7.82 -2.41
CA GLU A 19 -50.49 7.79 -2.60
C GLU A 19 -49.98 9.24 -2.51
N PRO A 20 -48.94 9.53 -1.70
CA PRO A 20 -48.40 10.88 -1.67
C PRO A 20 -48.00 11.28 -3.10
N PRO A 21 -48.22 12.53 -3.50
CA PRO A 21 -47.88 12.96 -4.85
C PRO A 21 -46.42 12.65 -5.13
N PRO A 22 -46.07 12.15 -6.33
CA PRO A 22 -44.69 11.82 -6.66
C PRO A 22 -43.82 13.06 -6.46
N GLN A 23 -42.73 12.89 -5.70
CA GLN A 23 -41.83 13.99 -5.42
C GLN A 23 -41.05 14.34 -6.70
N VAL A 24 -41.32 15.54 -7.24
CA VAL A 24 -40.64 16.06 -8.41
C VAL A 24 -39.36 16.76 -7.95
N ILE A 25 -38.19 16.17 -8.29
CA ILE A 25 -36.92 16.81 -8.08
C ILE A 25 -36.68 17.78 -9.25
N PRO A 26 -36.53 19.10 -9.02
CA PRO A 26 -36.36 20.07 -10.09
C PRO A 26 -35.19 19.72 -11.02
N SER A 27 -35.34 20.01 -12.30
CA SER A 27 -34.24 19.99 -13.25
C SER A 27 -33.56 21.36 -13.26
N GLY A 28 -32.25 21.38 -13.41
CA GLY A 28 -31.43 22.58 -13.47
C GLY A 28 -30.30 22.44 -14.47
N ASN A 29 -29.43 23.43 -14.58
CA ASN A 29 -28.28 23.39 -15.47
C ASN A 29 -27.29 22.29 -15.06
N PRO A 30 -26.77 21.52 -16.00
CA PRO A 30 -25.79 20.48 -15.70
C PRO A 30 -24.45 21.10 -15.27
N ILE A 31 -23.81 20.49 -14.28
CA ILE A 31 -22.45 20.80 -13.84
C ILE A 31 -21.66 19.51 -13.68
N THR A 32 -20.39 19.52 -14.08
CA THR A 32 -19.47 18.38 -13.87
C THR A 32 -18.79 18.46 -12.51
N ILE A 33 -18.24 17.35 -12.02
CA ILE A 33 -17.51 17.32 -10.75
C ILE A 33 -16.26 18.22 -10.80
N ALA A 34 -15.53 18.26 -11.92
CA ALA A 34 -14.40 19.16 -12.04
C ALA A 34 -14.82 20.64 -11.96
N ALA A 35 -15.86 21.04 -12.71
CA ALA A 35 -16.40 22.39 -12.65
C ALA A 35 -16.93 22.74 -11.26
N LEU A 36 -17.62 21.79 -10.61
CA LEU A 36 -18.10 21.94 -9.23
C LEU A 36 -16.95 22.19 -8.26
N LYS A 37 -15.88 21.36 -8.32
CA LYS A 37 -14.71 21.54 -7.46
C LYS A 37 -14.00 22.87 -7.66
N SER A 38 -13.97 23.41 -8.88
CA SER A 38 -13.38 24.72 -9.17
C SER A 38 -14.12 25.92 -8.56
N LEU A 39 -15.36 25.72 -8.12
CA LEU A 39 -16.10 26.76 -7.39
C LEU A 39 -15.63 26.94 -5.94
N TYR A 40 -14.83 26.02 -5.41
CA TYR A 40 -14.29 26.14 -4.07
C TYR A 40 -13.07 27.07 -4.05
N ILE A 41 -13.23 28.23 -3.45
CA ILE A 41 -12.17 29.27 -3.36
C ILE A 41 -11.64 29.44 -1.92
N GLY A 42 -11.67 28.35 -1.12
CA GLY A 42 -11.23 28.36 0.27
C GLY A 42 -12.31 28.64 1.30
N GLN A 43 -13.56 28.80 0.87
CA GLN A 43 -14.72 29.04 1.74
C GLN A 43 -15.89 28.13 1.34
N ASP A 44 -16.68 27.71 2.33
CA ASP A 44 -17.85 26.91 2.13
C ASP A 44 -18.88 27.69 1.29
N THR A 45 -19.42 27.04 0.25
CA THR A 45 -20.36 27.63 -0.68
C THR A 45 -21.68 26.87 -0.63
N THR A 46 -22.78 27.59 -0.36
CA THR A 46 -24.14 27.02 -0.43
C THR A 46 -24.76 27.30 -1.80
N PHE A 47 -25.28 26.27 -2.47
CA PHE A 47 -25.92 26.40 -3.77
C PHE A 47 -27.35 26.90 -3.59
N THR A 48 -27.66 28.02 -4.20
CA THR A 48 -29.01 28.62 -4.21
C THR A 48 -29.75 28.36 -5.52
N GLN A 49 -29.02 28.00 -6.56
CA GLN A 49 -29.56 27.74 -7.90
C GLN A 49 -29.77 26.23 -8.13
N ASP A 50 -30.69 25.92 -9.03
CA ASP A 50 -30.94 24.55 -9.49
C ASP A 50 -29.83 24.11 -10.46
N LEU A 51 -28.74 23.58 -9.91
CA LEU A 51 -27.63 22.91 -10.66
C LEU A 51 -27.82 21.41 -10.53
N ASN A 52 -27.60 20.69 -11.61
CA ASN A 52 -27.70 19.24 -11.63
C ASN A 52 -26.35 18.57 -11.86
N LEU A 53 -25.96 17.69 -10.93
CA LEU A 53 -24.82 16.82 -11.07
C LEU A 53 -25.30 15.42 -11.51
N TYR A 54 -24.80 14.94 -12.65
CA TYR A 54 -25.04 13.58 -13.14
C TYR A 54 -23.79 12.74 -12.83
N CYS A 55 -23.95 11.65 -12.07
CA CYS A 55 -22.82 10.87 -11.59
C CYS A 55 -23.22 9.42 -11.27
N THR A 56 -22.23 8.57 -11.06
CA THR A 56 -22.40 7.19 -10.63
C THR A 56 -21.88 7.02 -9.22
N VAL A 57 -22.64 6.33 -8.36
CA VAL A 57 -22.22 5.96 -7.01
C VAL A 57 -21.11 4.92 -7.08
N ILE A 58 -19.97 5.22 -6.49
CA ILE A 58 -18.78 4.37 -6.46
C ILE A 58 -18.45 3.82 -5.07
N ALA A 59 -19.04 4.35 -4.01
CA ALA A 59 -19.03 3.77 -2.65
C ALA A 59 -20.29 4.20 -1.90
N ASP A 60 -20.78 3.32 -1.05
CA ASP A 60 -21.99 3.48 -0.24
C ASP A 60 -21.77 3.01 1.20
N GLU A 61 -22.82 3.06 2.02
CA GLU A 61 -22.79 2.73 3.44
C GLU A 61 -22.98 1.22 3.74
N THR A 62 -23.19 0.38 2.75
CA THR A 62 -23.62 -1.04 2.92
C THR A 62 -22.68 -1.85 3.79
N SER A 63 -21.37 -1.58 3.71
CA SER A 63 -20.37 -2.27 4.53
C SER A 63 -20.25 -1.76 5.97
N GLY A 64 -20.81 -0.59 6.29
CA GLY A 64 -20.61 0.10 7.56
C GLY A 64 -19.25 0.79 7.71
N ASN A 65 -18.37 0.71 6.69
CA ASN A 65 -17.10 1.45 6.69
C ASN A 65 -17.30 2.95 6.44
N PHE A 66 -18.44 3.33 5.89
CA PHE A 66 -18.87 4.70 5.68
C PHE A 66 -20.14 4.94 6.49
N TYR A 67 -20.28 6.11 7.08
CA TYR A 67 -21.47 6.50 7.84
C TYR A 67 -21.96 7.87 7.41
N LYS A 68 -23.18 7.93 6.87
CA LYS A 68 -23.77 9.11 6.24
C LYS A 68 -22.82 9.69 5.16
N GLU A 69 -22.15 8.78 4.46
CA GLU A 69 -21.22 9.11 3.40
C GLU A 69 -21.43 8.20 2.19
N SER A 70 -21.35 8.80 1.02
CA SER A 70 -21.28 8.09 -0.25
C SER A 70 -20.27 8.80 -1.15
N TYR A 71 -19.76 8.10 -2.14
CA TYR A 71 -18.82 8.67 -3.11
C TYR A 71 -19.40 8.52 -4.51
N VAL A 72 -19.29 9.57 -5.29
CA VAL A 72 -19.79 9.59 -6.65
C VAL A 72 -18.74 10.07 -7.63
N ARG A 73 -18.83 9.61 -8.88
CA ARG A 73 -17.94 10.07 -9.95
C ARG A 73 -18.70 10.34 -11.24
N ASP A 74 -18.17 11.24 -12.04
CA ASP A 74 -18.48 11.42 -13.45
C ASP A 74 -17.21 11.20 -14.32
N ALA A 75 -17.24 11.57 -15.58
CA ALA A 75 -16.07 11.49 -16.46
C ALA A 75 -14.92 12.45 -16.07
N THR A 76 -15.18 13.46 -15.23
CA THR A 76 -14.26 14.54 -14.91
C THR A 76 -13.62 14.42 -13.53
N GLY A 77 -14.18 13.57 -12.64
CA GLY A 77 -13.66 13.41 -11.30
C GLY A 77 -14.59 12.63 -10.37
N ALA A 78 -14.25 12.65 -9.08
CA ALA A 78 -15.07 12.07 -8.01
C ALA A 78 -15.18 13.02 -6.83
N ILE A 79 -16.27 12.92 -6.07
CA ILE A 79 -16.50 13.75 -4.88
C ILE A 79 -17.23 12.95 -3.81
N ARG A 80 -16.94 13.25 -2.54
CA ARG A 80 -17.64 12.71 -1.37
C ARG A 80 -18.97 13.42 -1.17
N LEU A 81 -20.02 12.67 -0.87
CA LEU A 81 -21.30 13.15 -0.42
C LEU A 81 -21.45 12.96 1.09
N ARG A 82 -21.83 13.99 1.81
CA ARG A 82 -22.28 13.94 3.21
C ARG A 82 -23.79 13.95 3.23
N LEU A 83 -24.38 12.85 3.70
CA LEU A 83 -25.82 12.62 3.70
C LEU A 83 -26.46 13.09 5.00
N LEU A 84 -27.64 13.69 4.93
CA LEU A 84 -28.41 14.05 6.12
C LEU A 84 -28.92 12.81 6.86
N ALA A 85 -29.33 11.79 6.11
CA ALA A 85 -29.76 10.50 6.63
C ALA A 85 -29.00 9.37 5.95
N SER A 86 -28.83 8.23 6.65
CA SER A 86 -28.18 7.04 6.11
C SER A 86 -29.06 6.36 5.06
N GLY A 87 -28.40 5.75 4.05
CA GLY A 87 -29.01 4.90 3.03
C GLY A 87 -29.52 5.63 1.81
N GLY A 88 -30.19 4.87 0.95
CA GLY A 88 -30.82 5.37 -0.28
C GLY A 88 -29.91 5.40 -1.51
N LEU A 89 -28.59 5.30 -1.38
CA LEU A 89 -27.61 5.23 -2.47
C LEU A 89 -26.86 3.91 -2.42
N TYR A 90 -26.69 3.27 -3.58
CA TYR A 90 -25.97 1.99 -3.69
C TYR A 90 -24.93 2.05 -4.81
N VAL A 91 -23.82 1.35 -4.62
CA VAL A 91 -22.79 1.23 -5.67
C VAL A 91 -23.42 0.78 -6.99
N GLY A 92 -23.12 1.53 -8.05
CA GLY A 92 -23.68 1.29 -9.38
C GLY A 92 -24.98 2.03 -9.68
N ASP A 93 -25.51 2.82 -8.75
CA ASP A 93 -26.59 3.75 -9.06
C ASP A 93 -26.06 4.91 -9.93
N SER A 94 -26.62 5.11 -11.12
CA SER A 94 -26.50 6.35 -11.88
C SER A 94 -27.56 7.31 -11.39
N ILE A 95 -27.15 8.48 -10.93
CA ILE A 95 -28.00 9.43 -10.25
C ILE A 95 -27.87 10.84 -10.84
N ARG A 96 -28.93 11.61 -10.69
CA ARG A 96 -28.95 13.05 -10.85
C ARG A 96 -29.19 13.68 -9.47
N ILE A 97 -28.29 14.57 -9.06
CA ILE A 97 -28.42 15.33 -7.81
C ILE A 97 -28.76 16.80 -8.15
N ASN A 98 -29.87 17.32 -7.65
CA ASN A 98 -30.09 18.75 -7.64
C ASN A 98 -29.38 19.38 -6.45
N LEU A 99 -28.47 20.31 -6.73
CA LEU A 99 -27.53 20.85 -5.73
C LEU A 99 -28.13 21.98 -4.89
N LYS A 100 -29.34 22.46 -5.19
CA LYS A 100 -29.94 23.56 -4.43
C LYS A 100 -30.13 23.19 -2.97
N GLY A 101 -29.51 23.99 -2.09
CA GLY A 101 -29.46 23.73 -0.64
C GLY A 101 -28.26 22.86 -0.20
N ALA A 102 -27.55 22.21 -1.10
CA ALA A 102 -26.29 21.55 -0.78
C ALA A 102 -25.17 22.56 -0.53
N LYS A 103 -24.11 22.12 0.16
CA LYS A 103 -22.92 22.93 0.44
C LYS A 103 -21.68 22.26 -0.13
N LEU A 104 -20.86 23.03 -0.83
CA LEU A 104 -19.50 22.62 -1.19
C LEU A 104 -18.59 23.02 -0.04
N THR A 105 -18.01 22.04 0.64
CA THR A 105 -17.18 22.23 1.83
C THR A 105 -15.87 21.46 1.68
N GLN A 106 -14.90 21.72 2.55
CA GLN A 106 -13.66 20.96 2.62
C GLN A 106 -13.47 20.40 4.02
N TYR A 107 -13.16 19.10 4.11
CA TYR A 107 -12.78 18.44 5.36
C TYR A 107 -11.44 17.72 5.19
N GLN A 108 -10.44 18.07 5.99
CA GLN A 108 -9.09 17.48 5.96
C GLN A 108 -8.43 17.51 4.57
N GLY A 109 -8.70 18.56 3.79
CA GLY A 109 -8.17 18.73 2.44
C GLY A 109 -8.96 17.99 1.36
N VAL A 110 -10.08 17.33 1.69
CA VAL A 110 -10.96 16.64 0.75
C VAL A 110 -12.23 17.47 0.53
N LEU A 111 -12.51 17.84 -0.71
CA LEU A 111 -13.75 18.51 -1.07
C LEU A 111 -14.93 17.55 -0.98
N GLN A 112 -16.05 18.04 -0.49
CA GLN A 112 -17.29 17.28 -0.33
C GLN A 112 -18.52 18.12 -0.63
N LEU A 113 -19.59 17.46 -1.07
CA LEU A 113 -20.94 18.00 -1.06
C LEU A 113 -21.61 17.60 0.24
N ASP A 114 -21.86 18.56 1.09
CA ASP A 114 -22.55 18.40 2.37
C ASP A 114 -24.04 18.72 2.26
N SER A 115 -24.81 18.28 3.28
CA SER A 115 -26.24 18.52 3.42
C SER A 115 -27.09 17.87 2.32
N ILE A 116 -26.65 16.73 1.80
CA ILE A 116 -27.40 15.99 0.77
C ILE A 116 -28.55 15.24 1.41
N ASN A 117 -29.79 15.66 1.06
CA ASN A 117 -31.00 14.91 1.35
C ASN A 117 -31.31 14.00 0.16
N VAL A 118 -31.10 12.70 0.31
CA VAL A 118 -31.29 11.74 -0.79
C VAL A 118 -32.70 11.77 -1.34
N ASP A 119 -33.69 11.78 -0.47
CA ASP A 119 -35.11 11.75 -0.87
C ASP A 119 -35.56 13.01 -1.65
N LYS A 120 -34.98 14.17 -1.28
CA LYS A 120 -35.42 15.47 -1.85
C LYS A 120 -34.56 15.95 -3.03
N MET A 121 -33.31 15.46 -3.13
CA MET A 121 -32.34 16.02 -4.06
C MET A 121 -31.85 15.01 -5.11
N VAL A 122 -32.07 13.69 -4.90
CA VAL A 122 -31.47 12.66 -5.76
C VAL A 122 -32.57 11.93 -6.55
N ALA A 123 -32.42 11.95 -7.89
CA ALA A 123 -33.21 11.12 -8.80
C ALA A 123 -32.34 10.00 -9.37
N LYS A 124 -32.69 8.73 -9.08
CA LYS A 124 -32.02 7.57 -9.70
C LYS A 124 -32.42 7.49 -11.17
N GLN A 125 -31.41 7.36 -12.05
CA GLN A 125 -31.57 7.26 -13.49
C GLN A 125 -31.47 5.80 -13.95
N LYS A 126 -30.52 5.05 -13.36
CA LYS A 126 -30.26 3.65 -13.64
C LYS A 126 -29.57 3.01 -12.43
N THR A 127 -29.75 1.71 -12.25
CA THR A 127 -29.10 0.93 -11.20
C THR A 127 -28.28 -0.21 -11.78
N GLY A 128 -27.42 -0.83 -10.95
CA GLY A 128 -26.68 -2.04 -11.32
C GLY A 128 -25.52 -1.79 -12.27
N LEU A 129 -24.99 -0.58 -12.37
CA LEU A 129 -23.73 -0.33 -13.07
C LEU A 129 -22.57 -0.91 -12.28
N ASN A 130 -21.51 -1.30 -12.98
CA ASN A 130 -20.26 -1.78 -12.35
C ASN A 130 -19.15 -0.74 -12.56
N PRO A 131 -18.92 0.17 -11.59
CA PRO A 131 -17.90 1.20 -11.73
C PRO A 131 -16.50 0.59 -11.62
N SER A 132 -15.73 0.67 -12.71
CA SER A 132 -14.36 0.14 -12.76
C SER A 132 -13.38 1.04 -11.99
N PRO A 133 -12.45 0.49 -11.21
CA PRO A 133 -11.41 1.29 -10.53
C PRO A 133 -10.34 1.76 -11.50
N ILE A 134 -9.66 2.85 -11.14
CA ILE A 134 -8.45 3.34 -11.83
C ILE A 134 -7.26 2.56 -11.25
N THR A 135 -6.48 1.88 -12.08
CA THR A 135 -5.27 1.20 -11.60
C THR A 135 -4.13 2.20 -11.42
N LEU A 136 -3.52 2.20 -10.24
CA LEU A 136 -2.42 3.08 -9.85
C LEU A 136 -1.34 2.30 -9.08
N ASN A 137 -0.15 2.90 -8.99
CA ASN A 137 0.86 2.58 -7.98
C ASN A 137 0.69 3.52 -6.77
N ILE A 138 1.21 3.13 -5.60
CA ILE A 138 1.11 3.94 -4.37
C ILE A 138 1.69 5.35 -4.58
N THR A 139 2.81 5.46 -5.29
CA THR A 139 3.50 6.74 -5.56
C THR A 139 2.76 7.68 -6.50
N GLN A 140 1.76 7.19 -7.22
CA GLN A 140 0.94 8.01 -8.13
C GLN A 140 -0.27 8.65 -7.42
N ILE A 141 -0.52 8.26 -6.17
CA ILE A 141 -1.68 8.78 -5.42
C ILE A 141 -1.38 10.22 -4.98
N ASP A 142 -2.16 11.15 -5.52
CA ASP A 142 -2.10 12.57 -5.23
C ASP A 142 -3.50 13.19 -5.03
N THR A 143 -3.58 14.52 -4.99
CA THR A 143 -4.85 15.26 -4.79
C THR A 143 -5.87 15.05 -5.90
N ASN A 144 -5.45 14.68 -7.12
CA ASN A 144 -6.34 14.45 -8.25
C ASN A 144 -7.17 13.18 -8.07
N TYR A 145 -6.66 12.24 -7.29
CA TYR A 145 -7.34 10.97 -7.03
C TYR A 145 -8.20 10.97 -5.75
N LEU A 146 -8.27 12.09 -5.02
CA LEU A 146 -9.14 12.18 -3.84
C LEU A 146 -10.60 11.89 -4.20
N SER A 147 -11.23 11.03 -3.41
CA SER A 147 -12.59 10.49 -3.59
C SER A 147 -12.75 9.50 -4.75
N GLN A 148 -11.69 9.19 -5.51
CA GLN A 148 -11.73 8.22 -6.61
C GLN A 148 -11.65 6.78 -6.09
N LEU A 149 -12.28 5.88 -6.86
CA LEU A 149 -12.12 4.44 -6.72
C LEU A 149 -10.88 4.00 -7.47
N ILE A 150 -9.93 3.44 -6.77
CA ILE A 150 -8.66 2.96 -7.34
C ILE A 150 -8.44 1.48 -7.08
N LYS A 151 -7.54 0.89 -7.87
CA LYS A 151 -6.99 -0.45 -7.64
C LYS A 151 -5.47 -0.35 -7.53
N LEU A 152 -4.92 -0.90 -6.46
CA LEU A 152 -3.50 -1.18 -6.32
C LEU A 152 -3.24 -2.65 -6.59
N ASN A 153 -2.19 -2.96 -7.33
CA ASN A 153 -1.71 -4.33 -7.56
C ASN A 153 -0.36 -4.52 -6.85
N ASN A 154 -0.01 -5.77 -6.58
CA ASN A 154 1.26 -6.15 -5.95
C ASN A 154 1.50 -5.44 -4.62
N VAL A 155 0.47 -5.40 -3.78
CA VAL A 155 0.52 -4.81 -2.44
C VAL A 155 0.28 -5.88 -1.37
N GLU A 156 0.83 -5.65 -0.19
CA GLU A 156 0.65 -6.51 0.99
C GLU A 156 0.61 -5.66 2.26
N PHE A 157 0.04 -6.18 3.33
CA PHE A 157 0.15 -5.54 4.64
C PHE A 157 1.60 -5.61 5.16
N ILE A 158 2.05 -4.57 5.87
CA ILE A 158 3.34 -4.64 6.57
C ILE A 158 3.28 -5.69 7.69
N CYS A 159 4.42 -6.14 8.16
CA CYS A 159 4.52 -7.22 9.16
C CYS A 159 3.67 -6.99 10.41
N ALA A 160 3.71 -5.79 10.95
CA ALA A 160 2.95 -5.45 12.15
C ALA A 160 1.42 -5.55 11.94
N ASP A 161 0.99 -5.48 10.70
CA ASP A 161 -0.43 -5.44 10.32
C ASP A 161 -0.92 -6.73 9.62
N LYS A 162 -0.05 -7.72 9.36
CA LYS A 162 -0.46 -9.05 8.88
C LYS A 162 -1.18 -9.84 9.97
N ASN A 163 -2.25 -10.55 9.59
CA ASN A 163 -3.08 -11.37 10.50
C ASN A 163 -3.67 -10.60 11.70
N GLN A 164 -3.86 -9.29 11.56
CA GLN A 164 -4.49 -8.42 12.54
C GLN A 164 -5.96 -8.18 12.17
N TYR A 165 -6.80 -7.84 13.12
CA TYR A 165 -8.17 -7.40 12.79
C TYR A 165 -8.14 -6.08 12.04
N PHE A 166 -9.02 -5.91 11.04
CA PHE A 166 -9.09 -4.67 10.26
C PHE A 166 -9.43 -3.45 11.15
N ALA A 167 -10.33 -3.64 12.12
CA ALA A 167 -10.65 -2.63 13.12
C ALA A 167 -11.11 -3.29 14.42
N ASP A 168 -11.35 -2.51 15.47
CA ASP A 168 -11.89 -2.98 16.73
C ASP A 168 -13.43 -2.98 16.67
N ALA A 169 -13.99 -4.12 16.28
CA ALA A 169 -15.45 -4.30 16.18
C ALA A 169 -16.13 -4.31 17.56
N ILE A 170 -15.42 -4.71 18.63
CA ILE A 170 -15.99 -4.82 19.97
C ILE A 170 -16.21 -3.41 20.56
N ASN A 171 -15.18 -2.58 20.51
CA ASN A 171 -15.23 -1.21 21.02
C ASN A 171 -15.64 -0.19 19.94
N GLN A 172 -15.96 -0.66 18.73
CA GLN A 172 -16.37 0.16 17.58
C GLN A 172 -15.34 1.22 17.19
N GLN A 173 -14.04 0.93 17.40
CA GLN A 173 -12.98 1.88 17.11
C GLN A 173 -12.35 1.62 15.73
N SER A 174 -12.18 2.72 15.00
CA SER A 174 -11.49 2.67 13.71
C SER A 174 -10.00 2.44 13.88
N ILE A 175 -9.41 1.61 13.01
CA ILE A 175 -7.97 1.35 13.00
C ILE A 175 -7.39 1.68 11.62
N ASN A 176 -6.17 2.17 11.61
CA ASN A 176 -5.33 2.30 10.42
C ASN A 176 -4.40 1.10 10.34
N ARG A 177 -4.41 0.41 9.20
CA ARG A 177 -3.45 -0.61 8.83
C ARG A 177 -2.60 -0.10 7.69
N THR A 178 -1.37 -0.52 7.60
CA THR A 178 -0.44 -0.08 6.56
C THR A 178 -0.23 -1.18 5.55
N ILE A 179 -0.37 -0.84 4.28
CA ILE A 179 0.05 -1.69 3.16
C ILE A 179 1.30 -1.10 2.51
N LYS A 180 2.10 -1.96 1.90
CA LYS A 180 3.25 -1.58 1.08
C LYS A 180 3.18 -2.23 -0.29
N ASP A 181 3.78 -1.58 -1.28
CA ASP A 181 4.05 -2.21 -2.58
C ASP A 181 5.39 -2.96 -2.55
N CYS A 182 5.75 -3.60 -3.66
CA CYS A 182 6.99 -4.36 -3.80
C CYS A 182 8.26 -3.51 -3.72
N ASN A 183 8.12 -2.20 -3.84
CA ASN A 183 9.21 -1.23 -3.72
C ASN A 183 9.33 -0.64 -2.31
N GLY A 184 8.48 -1.05 -1.37
CA GLY A 184 8.46 -0.55 0.00
C GLY A 184 7.70 0.76 0.20
N ASN A 185 7.06 1.32 -0.85
CA ASN A 185 6.19 2.49 -0.68
C ASN A 185 4.96 2.10 0.13
N GLN A 186 4.55 2.94 1.06
CA GLN A 186 3.50 2.64 2.03
C GLN A 186 2.32 3.59 1.92
N ILE A 187 1.12 3.08 2.26
CA ILE A 187 -0.10 3.86 2.40
C ILE A 187 -1.01 3.24 3.47
N LEU A 188 -1.78 4.09 4.14
CA LEU A 188 -2.71 3.66 5.18
C LEU A 188 -4.01 3.13 4.58
N VAL A 189 -4.53 2.05 5.18
CA VAL A 189 -5.88 1.51 4.98
C VAL A 189 -6.65 1.74 6.26
N ARG A 190 -7.65 2.64 6.23
CA ARG A 190 -8.48 2.95 7.38
C ARG A 190 -9.77 2.16 7.33
N THR A 191 -10.09 1.48 8.42
CA THR A 191 -11.34 0.74 8.59
C THR A 191 -12.07 1.21 9.83
N SER A 192 -13.38 1.43 9.70
CA SER A 192 -14.29 1.73 10.80
C SER A 192 -14.54 0.50 11.67
N GLY A 193 -14.63 0.67 12.99
CA GLY A 193 -15.06 -0.40 13.89
C GLY A 193 -16.51 -0.88 13.66
N TYR A 194 -17.29 -0.12 12.91
CA TYR A 194 -18.66 -0.48 12.51
C TYR A 194 -18.71 -1.26 11.18
N ALA A 195 -17.59 -1.40 10.48
CA ALA A 195 -17.56 -2.16 9.23
C ALA A 195 -17.94 -3.62 9.48
N ASN A 196 -18.75 -4.21 8.61
CA ASN A 196 -19.17 -5.61 8.72
C ASN A 196 -18.01 -6.62 8.60
N PHE A 197 -16.84 -6.13 8.18
CA PHE A 197 -15.58 -6.87 8.10
C PHE A 197 -14.52 -6.40 9.13
N ALA A 198 -14.89 -5.56 10.10
CA ALA A 198 -13.95 -5.04 11.10
C ALA A 198 -13.23 -6.15 11.88
N ASN A 199 -13.92 -7.26 12.16
CA ASN A 199 -13.40 -8.45 12.84
C ASN A 199 -12.77 -9.49 11.90
N GLN A 200 -12.68 -9.21 10.60
CA GLN A 200 -11.88 -10.05 9.69
C GLN A 200 -10.40 -9.74 9.88
N LYS A 201 -9.57 -10.75 9.60
CA LYS A 201 -8.12 -10.56 9.67
C LYS A 201 -7.55 -10.11 8.34
N THR A 202 -6.58 -9.21 8.42
CA THR A 202 -5.81 -8.79 7.26
C THR A 202 -5.06 -9.96 6.65
N PRO A 203 -5.01 -10.07 5.33
CA PRO A 203 -4.25 -11.11 4.64
C PRO A 203 -2.76 -11.07 4.97
N THR A 204 -2.11 -12.22 4.84
CA THR A 204 -0.66 -12.37 5.00
C THR A 204 0.09 -12.37 3.66
N GLY A 205 -0.62 -12.56 2.56
CA GLY A 205 -0.07 -12.63 1.20
C GLY A 205 -0.03 -11.28 0.48
N ASN A 206 0.44 -11.32 -0.74
CA ASN A 206 0.49 -10.20 -1.68
C ASN A 206 -0.67 -10.30 -2.69
N GLY A 207 -1.07 -9.17 -3.26
CA GLY A 207 -2.12 -9.18 -4.29
C GLY A 207 -2.65 -7.81 -4.65
N SER A 208 -3.97 -7.65 -4.72
CA SER A 208 -4.59 -6.39 -5.09
C SER A 208 -5.59 -5.89 -4.05
N LEU A 209 -5.76 -4.57 -4.02
CA LEU A 209 -6.71 -3.86 -3.19
C LEU A 209 -7.49 -2.85 -4.04
N ILE A 210 -8.82 -2.87 -3.92
CA ILE A 210 -9.68 -1.81 -4.47
C ILE A 210 -10.20 -0.97 -3.30
N ALA A 211 -10.09 0.36 -3.41
CA ALA A 211 -10.48 1.27 -2.33
C ALA A 211 -10.75 2.69 -2.84
N ILE A 212 -11.40 3.48 -2.00
CA ILE A 212 -11.56 4.93 -2.19
C ILE A 212 -10.35 5.65 -1.63
N VAL A 213 -9.83 6.63 -2.36
CA VAL A 213 -8.74 7.50 -1.88
C VAL A 213 -9.31 8.62 -1.01
N GLY A 214 -8.82 8.72 0.20
CA GLY A 214 -9.11 9.82 1.11
C GLY A 214 -7.86 10.48 1.66
N LYS A 215 -8.06 11.46 2.58
CA LYS A 215 -6.98 12.17 3.25
C LYS A 215 -7.40 12.54 4.67
N TYR A 216 -6.49 12.40 5.63
CA TYR A 216 -6.71 12.83 7.00
C TYR A 216 -5.37 13.18 7.65
N GLY A 217 -5.31 14.28 8.39
CA GLY A 217 -4.09 14.73 9.05
C GLY A 217 -2.90 14.94 8.09
N GLY A 218 -3.18 15.36 6.85
CA GLY A 218 -2.16 15.54 5.82
C GLY A 218 -1.77 14.26 5.07
N GLN A 219 -2.14 13.06 5.55
CA GLN A 219 -1.78 11.78 4.96
C GLN A 219 -2.88 11.21 4.07
N TYR A 220 -2.51 10.62 2.92
CA TYR A 220 -3.44 9.84 2.11
C TYR A 220 -3.81 8.55 2.81
N GLN A 221 -5.08 8.17 2.67
CA GLN A 221 -5.64 6.94 3.24
C GLN A 221 -6.55 6.25 2.23
N LEU A 222 -6.67 4.95 2.35
CA LEU A 222 -7.56 4.13 1.53
C LEU A 222 -8.72 3.64 2.39
N TYR A 223 -9.93 3.72 1.83
CA TYR A 223 -11.15 3.20 2.47
C TYR A 223 -11.71 2.05 1.64
N ILE A 224 -11.72 0.85 2.19
CA ILE A 224 -12.25 -0.35 1.56
C ILE A 224 -13.78 -0.26 1.55
N ARG A 225 -14.40 -0.56 0.40
CA ARG A 225 -15.86 -0.63 0.26
C ARG A 225 -16.42 -1.97 0.70
N ASN A 226 -15.67 -3.05 0.43
CA ASN A 226 -16.07 -4.42 0.70
C ASN A 226 -14.82 -5.29 0.94
N TYR A 227 -14.91 -6.24 1.88
CA TYR A 227 -13.80 -7.17 2.16
C TYR A 227 -13.36 -7.98 0.92
N ASN A 228 -14.29 -8.34 0.04
CA ASN A 228 -13.98 -9.08 -1.19
C ASN A 228 -13.09 -8.30 -2.17
N GLU A 229 -12.87 -7.02 -1.97
CA GLU A 229 -11.95 -6.18 -2.75
C GLU A 229 -10.50 -6.26 -2.27
N VAL A 230 -10.26 -7.01 -1.20
CA VAL A 230 -8.93 -7.32 -0.67
C VAL A 230 -8.52 -8.70 -1.17
N GLN A 231 -7.81 -8.75 -2.30
CA GLN A 231 -7.42 -9.98 -2.99
C GLN A 231 -5.90 -10.18 -2.85
N MET A 232 -5.45 -10.55 -1.63
CA MET A 232 -4.03 -10.68 -1.27
C MET A 232 -3.69 -12.11 -0.85
N ASN A 233 -3.88 -13.07 -1.75
CA ASN A 233 -3.65 -14.50 -1.51
C ASN A 233 -2.37 -15.03 -2.19
N GLY A 234 -1.57 -14.15 -2.80
CA GLY A 234 -0.36 -14.53 -3.52
C GLY A 234 0.85 -14.76 -2.60
N ASN A 235 1.86 -15.42 -3.14
CA ASN A 235 3.07 -15.80 -2.40
C ASN A 235 4.15 -14.71 -2.33
N GLY A 236 3.80 -13.45 -2.56
CA GLY A 236 4.72 -12.32 -2.56
C GLY A 236 4.74 -11.55 -3.88
N CYS A 237 5.60 -10.53 -3.94
CA CYS A 237 5.76 -9.66 -5.10
C CYS A 237 6.21 -10.43 -6.35
N SER A 238 5.59 -10.16 -7.50
CA SER A 238 6.11 -10.62 -8.80
C SER A 238 7.38 -9.84 -9.12
N ILE A 239 8.50 -10.52 -9.30
CA ILE A 239 9.83 -9.94 -9.23
C ILE A 239 10.63 -10.35 -10.46
N ALA A 240 11.60 -9.49 -10.85
CA ALA A 240 12.53 -9.80 -11.90
C ALA A 240 13.44 -10.98 -11.51
N PRO A 241 13.79 -11.86 -12.46
CA PRO A 241 14.75 -12.92 -12.23
C PRO A 241 16.20 -12.41 -12.17
N THR A 242 16.40 -11.13 -12.47
CA THR A 242 17.73 -10.49 -12.56
C THR A 242 17.84 -9.33 -11.57
N LEU A 243 19.04 -9.03 -11.14
CA LEU A 243 19.39 -7.88 -10.31
C LEU A 243 20.64 -7.21 -10.87
N SER A 244 20.65 -5.89 -10.95
CA SER A 244 21.84 -5.10 -11.21
C SER A 244 21.87 -3.91 -10.26
N GLU A 245 22.90 -3.81 -9.42
CA GLU A 245 23.08 -2.70 -8.48
C GLU A 245 24.52 -2.21 -8.47
N THR A 246 24.70 -0.91 -8.69
CA THR A 246 25.99 -0.22 -8.75
C THR A 246 26.08 0.91 -7.74
N PHE A 247 25.08 1.09 -6.88
CA PHE A 247 24.96 2.17 -5.89
C PHE A 247 25.11 3.60 -6.48
N SER A 248 25.17 3.73 -7.79
CA SER A 248 25.40 5.01 -8.50
C SER A 248 24.25 6.02 -8.34
N SER A 249 23.07 5.57 -7.94
CA SER A 249 21.95 6.44 -7.59
C SER A 249 22.14 7.21 -6.28
N ILE A 250 23.09 6.78 -5.43
CA ILE A 250 23.44 7.48 -4.20
C ILE A 250 24.51 8.51 -4.52
N THR A 251 24.29 9.76 -4.17
CA THR A 251 25.19 10.86 -4.49
C THR A 251 25.98 11.40 -3.29
N THR A 252 25.57 11.02 -2.08
CA THR A 252 26.18 11.50 -0.82
C THR A 252 26.94 10.36 -0.15
N PRO A 253 28.24 10.54 0.17
CA PRO A 253 29.00 9.53 0.92
C PRO A 253 28.63 9.52 2.41
N ASN A 254 28.92 8.40 3.07
CA ASN A 254 28.77 8.19 4.51
C ASN A 254 27.32 8.21 5.04
N VAL A 255 26.33 8.07 4.16
CA VAL A 255 24.93 7.92 4.55
C VAL A 255 24.53 6.44 4.55
N PRO A 256 23.60 6.00 5.40
CA PRO A 256 23.07 4.64 5.34
C PRO A 256 22.52 4.32 3.95
N ILE A 257 22.82 3.12 3.44
CA ILE A 257 22.26 2.63 2.19
C ILE A 257 20.73 2.57 2.34
N SER A 258 20.04 3.31 1.48
CA SER A 258 18.56 3.35 1.41
C SER A 258 18.17 3.30 -0.07
N LEU A 259 17.96 2.11 -0.58
CA LEU A 259 17.59 1.82 -1.96
C LEU A 259 16.29 1.05 -2.01
N THR A 260 15.52 1.27 -3.05
CA THR A 260 14.24 0.62 -3.27
C THR A 260 14.36 -0.90 -3.22
N GLY A 261 13.60 -1.54 -2.33
CA GLY A 261 13.57 -3.00 -2.17
C GLY A 261 14.75 -3.60 -1.40
N TRP A 262 15.85 -2.85 -1.16
CA TRP A 262 16.96 -3.27 -0.31
C TRP A 262 16.61 -3.06 1.16
N ILE A 263 17.10 -3.98 2.01
CA ILE A 263 16.95 -3.89 3.46
C ILE A 263 18.34 -3.79 4.06
N ASN A 264 18.59 -2.69 4.75
CA ASN A 264 19.83 -2.41 5.45
C ASN A 264 19.56 -2.46 6.96
N THR A 265 20.03 -3.49 7.62
CA THR A 265 19.72 -3.77 9.03
C THR A 265 20.95 -4.31 9.76
N ASN A 266 20.82 -4.42 11.07
CA ASN A 266 21.88 -4.90 11.96
C ASN A 266 21.30 -5.66 13.16
N SER A 267 22.15 -6.35 13.92
CA SER A 267 21.72 -7.16 15.08
C SER A 267 21.73 -6.40 16.41
N ASN A 268 22.55 -5.36 16.54
CA ASN A 268 22.77 -4.66 17.82
C ASN A 268 22.49 -3.14 17.74
N ASN A 269 21.93 -2.66 16.65
CA ASN A 269 21.59 -1.25 16.41
C ASN A 269 22.76 -0.27 16.55
N VAL A 270 23.98 -0.71 16.27
CA VAL A 270 25.19 0.12 16.39
C VAL A 270 25.45 0.92 15.13
N ILE A 271 25.47 0.26 13.96
CA ILE A 271 25.75 0.91 12.69
C ILE A 271 25.10 0.12 11.52
N LEU A 272 24.92 0.78 10.38
CA LEU A 272 24.38 0.21 9.14
C LEU A 272 25.45 0.21 8.04
N TRP A 273 25.21 -0.52 6.95
CA TRP A 273 25.94 -0.33 5.71
C TRP A 273 25.74 1.10 5.22
N LYS A 274 26.85 1.75 4.78
CA LYS A 274 26.84 3.13 4.33
C LYS A 274 27.42 3.26 2.93
N SER A 275 27.06 4.32 2.24
CA SER A 275 27.71 4.71 0.99
C SER A 275 29.14 5.19 1.23
N ASP A 276 30.06 4.90 0.29
CA ASP A 276 31.44 5.37 0.33
C ASP A 276 31.99 5.49 -1.10
N ASN A 277 32.92 6.40 -1.35
CA ASN A 277 33.52 6.63 -2.67
C ASN A 277 35.05 6.41 -2.72
N VAL A 278 35.60 5.73 -1.74
CA VAL A 278 37.05 5.56 -1.56
C VAL A 278 37.74 4.88 -2.76
N PHE A 279 37.08 3.89 -3.38
CA PHE A 279 37.72 3.06 -4.43
C PHE A 279 37.30 3.42 -5.87
N VAL A 280 36.26 4.21 -6.09
CA VAL A 280 35.64 4.32 -7.41
C VAL A 280 35.55 5.75 -7.95
N GLY A 281 36.35 6.67 -7.43
CA GLY A 281 36.59 7.98 -8.05
C GLY A 281 35.35 8.77 -8.44
N GLY A 282 34.34 8.90 -7.55
CA GLY A 282 33.12 9.67 -7.78
C GLY A 282 31.84 8.81 -7.79
N ASN A 283 31.92 7.51 -8.00
CA ASN A 283 30.80 6.60 -7.81
C ASN A 283 30.74 6.13 -6.35
N MET A 284 29.56 5.70 -5.90
CA MET A 284 29.38 5.14 -4.56
C MET A 284 29.50 3.61 -4.59
N THR A 285 29.98 3.07 -3.47
CA THR A 285 29.96 1.65 -3.13
C THR A 285 29.18 1.49 -1.84
N ALA A 286 28.71 0.28 -1.52
CA ALA A 286 28.22 -0.02 -0.18
C ALA A 286 29.37 -0.47 0.71
N LYS A 287 29.57 0.19 1.85
CA LYS A 287 30.64 -0.07 2.83
C LYS A 287 30.06 -0.60 4.14
N ALA A 288 30.61 -1.71 4.61
CA ALA A 288 30.43 -2.19 5.99
C ALA A 288 31.67 -1.89 6.82
N SER A 289 31.49 -1.28 7.98
CA SER A 289 32.58 -0.93 8.89
C SER A 289 32.06 -0.59 10.28
N LEU A 290 32.69 -1.11 11.32
CA LEU A 290 32.39 -0.70 12.72
C LEU A 290 33.25 0.46 13.19
N PHE A 291 34.17 0.96 12.39
CA PHE A 291 35.05 2.10 12.76
C PHE A 291 34.24 3.34 13.16
N GLY A 292 33.11 3.58 12.52
CA GLY A 292 32.22 4.69 12.84
C GLY A 292 31.31 4.50 14.07
N ALA A 293 31.40 3.39 14.78
CA ALA A 293 30.66 3.18 16.03
C ALA A 293 31.12 4.15 17.14
N SER A 294 30.20 4.55 18.02
CA SER A 294 30.44 5.59 19.03
C SER A 294 31.45 5.17 20.10
N THR A 295 31.50 3.88 20.47
CA THR A 295 32.36 3.37 21.55
C THR A 295 33.24 2.23 21.07
N ASN A 296 34.50 2.16 21.61
CA ASN A 296 35.39 1.03 21.39
C ASN A 296 34.78 -0.24 21.98
N GLY A 297 35.01 -1.38 21.31
CA GLY A 297 34.44 -2.66 21.70
C GLY A 297 32.99 -2.88 21.26
N SER A 298 32.30 -1.85 20.68
CA SER A 298 31.01 -2.04 20.03
C SER A 298 31.12 -3.08 18.91
N GLN A 299 30.22 -4.04 18.91
CA GLN A 299 30.14 -5.09 17.90
C GLN A 299 28.76 -5.15 17.28
N ASP A 300 28.70 -5.51 16.02
CA ASP A 300 27.45 -5.68 15.30
C ASP A 300 27.61 -6.65 14.12
N THR A 301 26.49 -7.22 13.73
CA THR A 301 26.36 -7.95 12.47
C THR A 301 25.51 -7.12 11.53
N LEU A 302 26.12 -6.62 10.47
CA LEU A 302 25.46 -5.76 9.48
C LEU A 302 24.96 -6.62 8.34
N TRP A 303 23.74 -6.38 7.93
CA TRP A 303 23.09 -7.08 6.83
C TRP A 303 22.64 -6.08 5.76
N LEU A 304 23.06 -6.30 4.53
CA LEU A 304 22.51 -5.65 3.35
C LEU A 304 21.83 -6.72 2.50
N ILE A 305 20.50 -6.71 2.52
CA ILE A 305 19.65 -7.75 1.94
C ILE A 305 19.08 -7.23 0.63
N SER A 306 19.23 -7.98 -0.44
CA SER A 306 18.73 -7.60 -1.78
C SER A 306 17.21 -7.50 -1.82
N PRO A 307 16.64 -6.82 -2.83
CA PRO A 307 15.26 -7.07 -3.24
C PRO A 307 15.02 -8.57 -3.44
N PRO A 308 13.78 -9.05 -3.35
CA PRO A 308 13.48 -10.43 -3.70
C PRO A 308 13.77 -10.67 -5.19
N ILE A 309 14.22 -11.86 -5.56
CA ILE A 309 14.60 -12.27 -6.91
C ILE A 309 13.81 -13.51 -7.28
N GLN A 310 13.23 -13.54 -8.48
CA GLN A 310 12.49 -14.69 -8.99
C GLN A 310 13.47 -15.81 -9.39
N ALA A 311 13.32 -16.99 -8.82
CA ALA A 311 14.08 -18.15 -9.28
C ALA A 311 13.59 -18.61 -10.65
N THR A 312 14.53 -18.87 -11.57
CA THR A 312 14.22 -19.34 -12.93
C THR A 312 14.21 -20.88 -13.03
N GLY A 313 14.71 -21.56 -12.01
CA GLY A 313 14.93 -23.01 -12.02
C GLY A 313 16.16 -23.46 -12.85
N THR A 314 16.86 -22.52 -13.49
CA THR A 314 18.04 -22.77 -14.31
C THR A 314 19.13 -21.75 -14.00
N ASN A 315 20.36 -22.14 -14.14
CA ASN A 315 21.66 -21.41 -14.07
C ASN A 315 21.62 -19.91 -13.74
N GLN A 316 21.01 -19.52 -12.61
CA GLN A 316 21.14 -18.16 -12.10
C GLN A 316 22.49 -17.99 -11.42
N THR A 317 23.20 -16.92 -11.78
CA THR A 317 24.55 -16.64 -11.25
C THR A 317 24.55 -15.30 -10.52
N LEU A 318 25.32 -15.24 -9.43
CA LEU A 318 25.64 -14.01 -8.71
C LEU A 318 27.12 -13.65 -8.93
N SER A 319 27.37 -12.39 -9.25
CA SER A 319 28.70 -11.78 -9.26
C SER A 319 28.67 -10.41 -8.60
N PHE A 320 29.78 -9.98 -8.05
CA PHE A 320 29.96 -8.64 -7.49
C PHE A 320 31.46 -8.27 -7.41
N SER A 321 31.72 -6.98 -7.24
CA SER A 321 33.04 -6.43 -6.94
C SER A 321 33.18 -6.23 -5.43
N VAL A 322 34.40 -6.46 -4.90
CA VAL A 322 34.74 -6.32 -3.49
C VAL A 322 36.06 -5.55 -3.30
N GLY A 323 36.07 -4.69 -2.28
CA GLY A 323 37.28 -4.02 -1.83
C GLY A 323 37.44 -4.16 -0.32
N VAL A 324 38.67 -4.14 0.17
CA VAL A 324 38.98 -4.20 1.62
C VAL A 324 39.96 -3.11 1.98
N ASN A 325 39.73 -2.42 3.08
CA ASN A 325 40.65 -1.44 3.65
C ASN A 325 40.73 -1.62 5.16
N PHE A 326 41.85 -1.26 5.75
CA PHE A 326 42.16 -1.51 7.17
C PHE A 326 42.00 -2.99 7.54
N TYR A 327 42.55 -3.86 6.69
CA TYR A 327 42.45 -5.31 6.86
C TYR A 327 43.09 -5.78 8.19
N ASP A 328 42.30 -6.52 8.96
CA ASP A 328 42.77 -7.19 10.16
C ASP A 328 43.05 -8.67 9.87
N SER A 329 44.35 -9.03 9.87
CA SER A 329 44.81 -10.39 9.57
C SER A 329 44.42 -11.42 10.65
N GLY A 330 44.10 -10.98 11.86
CA GLY A 330 43.63 -11.85 12.94
C GLY A 330 42.17 -12.32 12.76
N HIS A 331 41.39 -11.67 11.86
CA HIS A 331 39.98 -11.94 11.68
C HIS A 331 39.55 -11.91 10.21
N PRO A 332 39.95 -12.94 9.42
CA PRO A 332 39.89 -12.93 7.95
C PRO A 332 38.45 -13.07 7.37
N ASN A 333 37.47 -13.52 8.13
CA ASN A 333 36.12 -13.82 7.62
C ASN A 333 35.17 -12.63 7.78
N LEU A 334 35.43 -11.55 7.07
CA LEU A 334 34.74 -10.27 7.23
C LEU A 334 33.40 -10.20 6.51
N LEU A 335 33.26 -10.86 5.36
CA LEU A 335 32.06 -10.82 4.51
C LEU A 335 31.61 -12.25 4.23
N SER A 336 30.33 -12.49 4.51
CA SER A 336 29.66 -13.71 4.09
C SER A 336 28.53 -13.33 3.14
N VAL A 337 28.42 -14.03 2.02
CA VAL A 337 27.27 -13.95 1.12
C VAL A 337 26.27 -15.04 1.50
N MET A 338 25.02 -14.68 1.69
CA MET A 338 23.98 -15.58 2.17
C MET A 338 22.81 -15.61 1.18
N ILE A 339 22.09 -16.73 1.11
CA ILE A 339 20.85 -16.89 0.34
C ILE A 339 19.73 -17.41 1.24
N SER A 340 18.51 -16.93 1.03
CA SER A 340 17.31 -17.40 1.71
C SER A 340 16.13 -17.51 0.74
N THR A 341 15.40 -18.62 0.82
CA THR A 341 14.15 -18.87 0.08
C THR A 341 12.91 -18.66 0.95
N ASN A 342 13.09 -18.40 2.24
CA ASN A 342 12.02 -18.18 3.22
C ASN A 342 12.20 -16.88 4.00
N TYR A 343 12.89 -15.89 3.39
CA TYR A 343 13.01 -14.60 4.05
C TYR A 343 11.64 -13.98 4.31
N ASP A 344 11.35 -13.74 5.56
CA ASP A 344 10.16 -13.05 6.03
C ASP A 344 10.58 -11.93 6.99
N GLU A 345 10.31 -10.69 6.59
CA GLU A 345 10.56 -9.52 7.44
C GLU A 345 9.80 -9.59 8.77
N CYS A 346 8.77 -10.41 8.82
CA CYS A 346 7.84 -10.53 9.94
C CYS A 346 8.22 -11.63 10.93
N SER A 347 9.19 -12.45 10.62
CA SER A 347 9.51 -13.64 11.38
C SER A 347 11.01 -13.76 11.64
N SER A 348 11.36 -14.13 12.87
CA SER A 348 12.72 -14.57 13.20
C SER A 348 13.07 -15.95 12.62
N SER A 349 12.14 -16.60 11.91
CA SER A 349 12.32 -17.95 11.36
C SER A 349 13.03 -17.99 10.00
N THR A 350 13.53 -16.86 9.50
CA THR A 350 14.31 -16.81 8.27
C THR A 350 15.56 -17.69 8.38
N THR A 351 15.71 -18.61 7.45
CA THR A 351 16.87 -19.47 7.34
C THR A 351 17.81 -18.93 6.26
N TRP A 352 19.05 -18.70 6.62
CA TRP A 352 20.10 -18.25 5.71
C TRP A 352 21.11 -19.36 5.46
N THR A 353 21.40 -19.64 4.18
CA THR A 353 22.46 -20.57 3.75
C THR A 353 23.62 -19.76 3.18
N THR A 354 24.85 -20.10 3.55
CA THR A 354 26.05 -19.45 2.99
C THR A 354 26.19 -19.80 1.52
N VAL A 355 26.48 -18.80 0.68
CA VAL A 355 26.85 -18.97 -0.73
C VAL A 355 28.37 -19.10 -0.80
N PRO A 356 28.92 -20.29 -1.03
CA PRO A 356 30.37 -20.49 -1.12
C PRO A 356 30.90 -20.07 -2.48
N GLY A 357 32.24 -19.99 -2.62
CA GLY A 357 32.95 -19.86 -3.91
C GLY A 357 33.31 -18.44 -4.29
N PHE A 358 33.01 -17.43 -3.48
CA PHE A 358 33.53 -16.08 -3.69
C PHE A 358 34.94 -15.91 -3.11
N THR A 359 35.74 -15.11 -3.80
CA THR A 359 37.10 -14.70 -3.34
C THR A 359 37.00 -13.34 -2.68
N ILE A 360 37.13 -13.32 -1.36
CA ILE A 360 37.22 -12.08 -0.58
C ILE A 360 38.68 -11.79 -0.29
N PRO A 361 39.22 -10.58 -0.58
CA PRO A 361 40.62 -10.27 -0.38
C PRO A 361 41.06 -10.47 1.07
N SER A 362 42.25 -11.09 1.23
CA SER A 362 42.89 -11.33 2.53
C SER A 362 43.95 -10.27 2.86
N GLY A 363 43.74 -9.03 2.44
CA GLY A 363 44.58 -7.86 2.64
C GLY A 363 43.93 -6.60 2.11
N ASN A 364 44.56 -5.44 2.35
CA ASN A 364 44.11 -4.17 1.78
C ASN A 364 44.18 -4.22 0.25
N THR A 365 43.15 -3.71 -0.40
CA THR A 365 43.10 -3.57 -1.86
C THR A 365 43.37 -2.13 -2.27
N THR A 366 43.87 -1.93 -3.49
CA THR A 366 44.07 -0.59 -4.08
C THR A 366 42.87 -0.13 -4.89
N GLY A 367 41.83 -0.98 -5.04
CA GLY A 367 40.61 -0.74 -5.79
C GLY A 367 39.62 -1.88 -5.58
N MET A 368 38.51 -1.81 -6.28
CA MET A 368 37.53 -2.91 -6.31
C MET A 368 38.05 -4.04 -7.20
N THR A 369 37.91 -5.26 -6.73
CA THR A 369 38.28 -6.49 -7.46
C THR A 369 37.06 -7.39 -7.63
N SER A 370 37.04 -8.23 -8.67
CA SER A 370 35.96 -9.20 -8.83
C SER A 370 36.00 -10.23 -7.70
N ALA A 371 34.88 -10.47 -7.05
CA ALA A 371 34.73 -11.57 -6.10
C ALA A 371 34.53 -12.93 -6.79
N GLY A 372 34.40 -12.95 -8.12
CA GLY A 372 34.06 -14.11 -8.91
C GLY A 372 32.56 -14.22 -9.24
N THR A 373 32.19 -15.31 -9.89
CA THR A 373 30.83 -15.63 -10.28
C THR A 373 30.43 -16.99 -9.73
N VAL A 374 29.30 -17.07 -9.06
CA VAL A 374 28.81 -18.31 -8.42
C VAL A 374 27.45 -18.66 -8.95
N ASN A 375 27.24 -19.93 -9.30
CA ASN A 375 25.91 -20.44 -9.67
C ASN A 375 25.08 -20.67 -8.39
N LEU A 376 23.93 -20.00 -8.31
CA LEU A 376 23.00 -20.07 -7.17
C LEU A 376 22.04 -21.26 -7.26
N THR A 377 21.81 -21.80 -8.45
CA THR A 377 20.81 -22.85 -8.69
C THR A 377 20.98 -24.09 -7.78
N PRO A 378 22.20 -24.60 -7.52
CA PRO A 378 22.40 -25.73 -6.63
C PRO A 378 22.06 -25.45 -5.15
N LEU A 379 21.94 -24.20 -4.76
CA LEU A 379 21.60 -23.76 -3.38
C LEU A 379 20.09 -23.57 -3.19
N LEU A 380 19.32 -23.63 -4.27
CA LEU A 380 17.87 -23.56 -4.26
C LEU A 380 17.29 -24.99 -4.24
N PRO A 381 16.08 -25.19 -3.68
CA PRO A 381 15.40 -26.49 -3.80
C PRO A 381 15.25 -26.93 -5.26
N PRO A 382 15.34 -28.23 -5.57
CA PRO A 382 15.17 -28.72 -6.94
C PRO A 382 13.85 -28.24 -7.57
N GLY A 383 13.94 -27.62 -8.76
CA GLY A 383 12.79 -27.10 -9.48
C GLY A 383 12.14 -25.84 -8.83
N TYR A 384 12.83 -25.17 -7.93
CA TYR A 384 12.31 -24.00 -7.24
C TYR A 384 12.07 -22.86 -8.21
N THR A 385 10.83 -22.36 -8.22
CA THR A 385 10.38 -21.20 -9.00
C THR A 385 9.80 -20.10 -8.13
N GLY A 386 10.01 -20.18 -6.80
CA GLY A 386 9.64 -19.14 -5.86
C GLY A 386 10.64 -17.97 -5.87
N THR A 387 10.59 -17.15 -4.84
CA THR A 387 11.50 -16.01 -4.67
C THR A 387 12.59 -16.32 -3.66
N PHE A 388 13.79 -15.78 -3.89
CA PHE A 388 14.87 -15.81 -2.93
C PHE A 388 15.46 -14.42 -2.73
N ARG A 389 16.21 -14.23 -1.65
CA ARG A 389 17.03 -13.03 -1.41
C ARG A 389 18.47 -13.39 -1.19
N ILE A 390 19.36 -12.50 -1.60
CA ILE A 390 20.79 -12.53 -1.27
C ILE A 390 21.02 -11.52 -0.15
N ALA A 391 21.89 -11.86 0.79
CA ALA A 391 22.35 -10.93 1.80
C ALA A 391 23.89 -10.90 1.86
N PHE A 392 24.41 -9.69 1.99
CA PHE A 392 25.81 -9.43 2.33
C PHE A 392 25.87 -9.20 3.84
N LYS A 393 26.49 -10.15 4.54
CA LYS A 393 26.59 -10.15 5.99
C LYS A 393 28.03 -9.81 6.39
N HIS A 394 28.19 -8.77 7.18
CA HIS A 394 29.48 -8.41 7.77
C HIS A 394 29.38 -8.41 9.29
N PHE A 395 30.35 -9.07 9.95
CA PHE A 395 30.52 -8.96 11.38
C PHE A 395 31.74 -8.10 11.69
N GLY A 396 31.59 -7.15 12.60
CA GLY A 396 32.67 -6.29 13.03
C GLY A 396 32.60 -5.98 14.53
N LYS A 397 33.76 -5.58 15.09
CA LYS A 397 33.91 -5.11 16.45
C LYS A 397 34.90 -3.97 16.47
N LYS A 398 34.50 -2.77 16.81
CA LYS A 398 35.35 -1.58 16.81
C LYS A 398 36.59 -1.77 17.68
N GLY A 399 37.77 -1.49 17.09
CA GLY A 399 39.09 -1.62 17.75
C GLY A 399 39.61 -3.05 17.85
N THR A 400 38.92 -4.06 17.25
CA THR A 400 39.35 -5.44 17.27
C THR A 400 39.14 -6.14 15.90
N TYR A 401 37.96 -5.96 15.28
CA TYR A 401 37.56 -6.52 13.97
C TYR A 401 36.94 -5.40 13.15
N ASP A 402 37.71 -4.38 12.82
CA ASP A 402 37.18 -3.14 12.24
C ASP A 402 37.61 -2.92 10.79
N SER A 403 38.01 -4.00 10.10
CA SER A 403 38.22 -3.95 8.65
C SER A 403 37.00 -3.39 7.93
N ASN A 404 37.27 -2.53 6.95
CA ASN A 404 36.21 -2.03 6.07
C ASN A 404 36.06 -2.94 4.87
N VAL A 405 34.85 -3.36 4.56
CA VAL A 405 34.52 -4.13 3.37
C VAL A 405 33.61 -3.30 2.49
N TYR A 406 33.89 -3.25 1.21
CA TYR A 406 33.17 -2.53 0.19
C TYR A 406 32.64 -3.52 -0.84
N ILE A 407 31.40 -3.32 -1.28
CA ILE A 407 30.81 -4.10 -2.38
C ILE A 407 30.22 -3.17 -3.43
N ASP A 408 30.24 -3.62 -4.69
CA ASP A 408 29.73 -2.89 -5.84
C ASP A 408 29.43 -3.85 -7.00
N ASN A 409 28.80 -3.34 -8.06
CA ASN A 409 28.54 -4.08 -9.30
C ASN A 409 27.88 -5.44 -9.05
N ILE A 410 26.90 -5.48 -8.17
CA ILE A 410 26.16 -6.69 -7.84
C ILE A 410 25.25 -7.04 -9.02
N THR A 411 25.45 -8.24 -9.57
CA THR A 411 24.69 -8.71 -10.72
C THR A 411 24.18 -10.13 -10.48
N ILE A 412 22.88 -10.34 -10.71
CA ILE A 412 22.25 -11.66 -10.83
C ILE A 412 21.66 -11.79 -12.22
N ASN A 413 22.07 -12.83 -12.94
CA ASN A 413 21.68 -13.14 -14.31
C ASN A 413 21.06 -14.53 -14.40
#